data_def58eed2983f82f978b20a661e07125
#
_entry.id   def58eed2983f82f978b20a661e07125
#
_cell.length_a   1.000
_cell.length_b   1.000
_cell.length_c   1.000
_cell.angle_alpha   90.00
_cell.angle_beta   90.00
_cell.angle_gamma   90.00
#
_symmetry.space_group_name_H-M   'P 1'
#
loop_
_entity.id
_entity.type
_entity.pdbx_description
1 polymer ?
#
loop_
_entity_poly.entity_id
_entity_poly.type
_entity_poly.pdbx_seq_one_letter_code
_entity_poly.pdbx_strand_id
1 'polypeptide(L)'
;MRFLLDHDVPDDAAFSLEALGHVVVKVREVLRVTIPDEEVLRLAGERDCVLITCNRDDFLAAAGRVAHHGIIILIRRKSRALERAALVRLLDSAGELGLKDNINLA
;
A
#
# COMPACT_ATOMS: atom_id res chain seq x y z
N MET A 1 2.17 9.36 8.11
CA MET A 1 1.05 8.60 7.51
C MET A 1 1.05 7.16 7.99
N ARG A 2 -0.03 6.45 7.75
CA ARG A 2 -0.18 5.03 8.11
C ARG A 2 -0.37 4.21 6.86
N PHE A 3 0.37 3.11 6.76
CA PHE A 3 0.32 2.22 5.60
C PHE A 3 0.02 0.79 6.03
N LEU A 4 -0.79 0.11 5.23
CA LEU A 4 -1.02 -1.33 5.34
C LEU A 4 -0.36 -1.99 4.14
N LEU A 5 0.56 -2.92 4.37
CA LEU A 5 1.29 -3.61 3.31
C LEU A 5 0.69 -4.99 3.06
N ASP A 6 0.31 -5.23 1.81
CA ASP A 6 -0.19 -6.52 1.36
C ASP A 6 0.91 -7.59 1.39
N HIS A 7 0.52 -8.86 1.31
CA HIS A 7 1.44 -10.01 1.40
C HIS A 7 2.55 -10.00 0.36
N ASP A 8 2.28 -9.46 -0.83
CA ASP A 8 3.22 -9.45 -1.95
C ASP A 8 4.21 -8.28 -1.93
N VAL A 9 4.08 -7.37 -0.97
CA VAL A 9 4.99 -6.23 -0.84
C VAL A 9 6.23 -6.64 -0.05
N PRO A 10 7.44 -6.40 -0.57
CA PRO A 10 8.68 -6.74 0.13
C PRO A 10 8.84 -6.00 1.46
N ASP A 11 9.45 -6.65 2.43
CA ASP A 11 9.76 -6.05 3.73
C ASP A 11 10.65 -4.82 3.61
N ASP A 12 11.46 -4.74 2.56
CA ASP A 12 12.28 -3.56 2.27
C ASP A 12 11.44 -2.28 2.19
N ALA A 13 10.24 -2.36 1.65
CA ALA A 13 9.34 -1.21 1.58
C ALA A 13 8.93 -0.76 2.98
N ALA A 14 8.66 -1.69 3.89
CA ALA A 14 8.32 -1.36 5.27
C ALA A 14 9.45 -0.61 5.95
N PHE A 15 10.68 -1.09 5.82
CA PHE A 15 11.85 -0.44 6.42
C PHE A 15 12.04 0.99 5.91
N SER A 16 11.85 1.19 4.60
CA SER A 16 11.98 2.53 4.00
C SER A 16 10.91 3.49 4.53
N LEU A 17 9.67 3.03 4.66
CA LEU A 17 8.57 3.86 5.15
C LEU A 17 8.75 4.20 6.63
N GLU A 18 9.17 3.24 7.44
CA GLU A 18 9.42 3.45 8.85
C GLU A 18 10.59 4.44 9.07
N ALA A 19 11.62 4.35 8.25
CA ALA A 19 12.75 5.27 8.30
C ALA A 19 12.33 6.72 8.00
N LEU A 20 11.26 6.90 7.22
CA LEU A 20 10.68 8.22 6.93
C LEU A 20 9.68 8.69 8.00
N GLY A 21 9.49 7.92 9.06
CA GLY A 21 8.62 8.30 10.17
C GLY A 21 7.18 7.84 10.04
N HIS A 22 6.87 6.97 9.07
CA HIS A 22 5.52 6.45 8.89
C HIS A 22 5.24 5.22 9.74
N VAL A 23 3.98 5.01 10.07
CA VAL A 23 3.51 3.78 10.74
C VAL A 23 3.18 2.75 9.68
N VAL A 24 3.72 1.54 9.83
CA VAL A 24 3.55 0.45 8.87
C VAL A 24 2.99 -0.77 9.59
N VAL A 25 1.89 -1.31 9.03
CA VAL A 25 1.29 -2.56 9.48
C VAL A 25 1.31 -3.52 8.29
N LYS A 26 1.67 -4.77 8.52
CA LYS A 26 1.66 -5.79 7.46
C LYS A 26 0.38 -6.62 7.57
N VAL A 27 -0.25 -6.92 6.44
CA VAL A 27 -1.49 -7.70 6.41
C VAL A 27 -1.32 -9.03 7.14
N ARG A 28 -0.18 -9.71 6.96
CA ARG A 28 0.11 -10.99 7.62
C ARG A 28 0.12 -10.92 9.15
N GLU A 29 0.25 -9.76 9.73
CA GLU A 29 0.25 -9.56 11.18
C GLU A 29 -1.15 -9.39 11.75
N VAL A 30 -2.12 -9.03 10.92
CA VAL A 30 -3.48 -8.68 11.37
C VAL A 30 -4.59 -9.52 10.74
N LEU A 31 -4.32 -10.17 9.60
CA LEU A 31 -5.30 -10.97 8.87
C LEU A 31 -4.69 -12.32 8.44
N ARG A 32 -5.57 -13.29 8.18
CA ARG A 32 -5.16 -14.57 7.62
C ARG A 32 -4.75 -14.40 6.16
N VAL A 33 -3.83 -15.27 5.68
CA VAL A 33 -3.33 -15.24 4.30
C VAL A 33 -4.44 -15.39 3.26
N THR A 34 -5.50 -16.11 3.61
CA THR A 34 -6.61 -16.43 2.69
C THR A 34 -7.73 -15.41 2.69
N ILE A 35 -7.54 -14.25 3.29
CA ILE A 35 -8.56 -13.19 3.33
C ILE A 35 -8.73 -12.58 1.93
N PRO A 36 -9.99 -12.39 1.45
CA PRO A 36 -10.24 -11.73 0.19
C PRO A 36 -9.71 -10.30 0.13
N ASP A 37 -9.31 -9.85 -1.06
CA ASP A 37 -8.76 -8.52 -1.29
C ASP A 37 -9.70 -7.39 -0.83
N GLU A 38 -11.00 -7.56 -0.99
CA GLU A 38 -11.98 -6.59 -0.50
C GLU A 38 -11.93 -6.41 1.01
N GLU A 39 -11.69 -7.48 1.75
CA GLU A 39 -11.55 -7.42 3.22
C GLU A 39 -10.26 -6.73 3.62
N VAL A 40 -9.17 -6.96 2.88
CA VAL A 40 -7.91 -6.25 3.09
C VAL A 40 -8.10 -4.76 2.89
N LEU A 41 -8.76 -4.37 1.80
CA LEU A 41 -9.02 -2.97 1.48
C LEU A 41 -9.94 -2.32 2.52
N ARG A 42 -10.96 -3.05 2.97
CA ARG A 42 -11.88 -2.56 4.00
C ARG A 42 -11.15 -2.32 5.33
N LEU A 43 -10.27 -3.23 5.71
CA LEU A 43 -9.47 -3.09 6.92
C LEU A 43 -8.57 -1.85 6.85
N ALA A 44 -7.92 -1.64 5.71
CA ALA A 44 -7.08 -0.47 5.51
C ALA A 44 -7.89 0.83 5.71
N GLY A 45 -9.07 0.90 5.13
CA GLY A 45 -9.97 2.05 5.28
C GLY A 45 -10.40 2.27 6.73
N GLU A 46 -10.76 1.21 7.43
CA GLU A 46 -11.18 1.28 8.85
C GLU A 46 -10.06 1.78 9.76
N ARG A 47 -8.82 1.50 9.40
CA ARG A 47 -7.63 1.89 10.19
C ARG A 47 -6.97 3.18 9.69
N ASP A 48 -7.59 3.87 8.76
CA ASP A 48 -7.05 5.08 8.14
C ASP A 48 -5.66 4.84 7.53
N CYS A 49 -5.49 3.69 6.90
CA CYS A 49 -4.25 3.31 6.24
C CYS A 49 -4.37 3.41 4.73
N VAL A 50 -3.32 3.91 4.09
CA VAL A 50 -3.13 3.75 2.66
C VAL A 50 -2.62 2.32 2.42
N LEU A 51 -3.28 1.57 1.55
CA LEU A 51 -2.86 0.21 1.20
C LEU A 51 -1.75 0.26 0.15
N ILE A 52 -0.70 -0.53 0.36
CA ILE A 52 0.34 -0.77 -0.65
C ILE A 52 0.25 -2.22 -1.08
N THR A 53 0.14 -2.46 -2.37
CA THR A 53 0.04 -3.80 -2.95
C THR A 53 0.75 -3.87 -4.29
N CYS A 54 1.17 -5.07 -4.70
CA CYS A 54 1.66 -5.34 -6.05
C CYS A 54 0.56 -5.95 -6.93
N ASN A 55 -0.59 -6.28 -6.37
CA ASN A 55 -1.70 -6.94 -7.06
C ASN A 55 -2.65 -5.91 -7.66
N ARG A 56 -2.25 -5.38 -8.81
CA ARG A 56 -2.93 -4.28 -9.49
C ARG A 56 -4.39 -4.57 -9.83
N ASP A 57 -4.64 -5.65 -10.58
CA ASP A 57 -5.95 -5.88 -11.17
C ASP A 57 -7.02 -6.17 -10.12
N ASP A 58 -6.70 -7.00 -9.13
CA ASP A 58 -7.65 -7.37 -8.09
C ASP A 58 -7.99 -6.17 -7.19
N PHE A 59 -7.01 -5.33 -6.85
CA PHE A 59 -7.29 -4.17 -6.02
C PHE A 59 -7.95 -3.02 -6.77
N LEU A 60 -7.69 -2.85 -8.06
CA LEU A 60 -8.46 -1.91 -8.87
C LEU A 60 -9.93 -2.33 -8.94
N ALA A 61 -10.20 -3.63 -9.08
CA ALA A 61 -11.57 -4.14 -9.05
C ALA A 61 -12.21 -3.93 -7.67
N ALA A 62 -11.50 -4.23 -6.59
CA ALA A 62 -12.00 -4.05 -5.23
C ALA A 62 -12.30 -2.57 -4.92
N ALA A 63 -11.49 -1.65 -5.42
CA ALA A 63 -11.67 -0.22 -5.23
C ALA A 63 -12.97 0.30 -5.82
N GLY A 64 -13.52 -0.36 -6.82
CA GLY A 64 -14.82 -0.03 -7.40
C GLY A 64 -16.00 -0.46 -6.52
N ARG A 65 -15.78 -1.31 -5.52
CA ARG A 65 -16.82 -1.87 -4.65
C ARG A 65 -16.70 -1.49 -3.18
N VAL A 66 -15.53 -1.10 -2.74
CA VAL A 66 -15.23 -0.82 -1.33
C VAL A 66 -14.59 0.56 -1.20
N ALA A 67 -15.08 1.37 -0.27
CA ALA A 67 -14.46 2.64 0.06
C ALA A 67 -13.07 2.38 0.68
N HIS A 68 -12.10 3.24 0.33
CA HIS A 68 -10.73 3.08 0.80
C HIS A 68 -10.14 4.44 1.20
N HIS A 69 -9.01 4.39 1.90
CA HIS A 69 -8.27 5.58 2.36
C HIS A 69 -7.11 5.94 1.43
N GLY A 70 -6.96 5.21 0.34
CA GLY A 70 -5.90 5.36 -0.65
C GLY A 70 -5.24 4.02 -0.96
N ILE A 71 -4.78 3.87 -2.20
CA ILE A 71 -4.10 2.66 -2.68
C ILE A 71 -2.85 3.07 -3.44
N ILE A 72 -1.72 2.45 -3.14
CA ILE A 72 -0.51 2.52 -3.93
C ILE A 72 -0.28 1.16 -4.57
N ILE A 73 -0.25 1.12 -5.89
CA ILE A 73 0.13 -0.08 -6.65
C ILE A 73 1.63 -0.02 -6.89
N LEU A 74 2.37 -0.89 -6.22
CA LEU A 74 3.82 -0.96 -6.36
C LEU A 74 4.17 -1.82 -7.58
N ILE A 75 4.80 -1.20 -8.57
CA ILE A 75 5.19 -1.88 -9.80
C ILE A 75 6.50 -2.62 -9.57
N ARG A 76 6.52 -3.92 -9.91
CA ARG A 76 7.73 -4.73 -9.80
C ARG A 76 8.79 -4.25 -10.78
N ARG A 77 10.02 -4.15 -10.30
CA ARG A 77 11.19 -3.72 -11.07
C ARG A 77 12.33 -4.74 -10.93
N LYS A 78 13.45 -4.47 -11.57
CA LYS A 78 14.60 -5.39 -11.59
C LYS A 78 15.25 -5.56 -10.22
N SER A 79 15.11 -4.61 -9.32
CA SER A 79 15.71 -4.69 -8.00
C SER A 79 14.82 -4.05 -6.93
N ARG A 80 15.04 -4.46 -5.69
CA ARG A 80 14.38 -3.87 -4.52
C ARG A 80 14.72 -2.39 -4.38
N ALA A 81 15.95 -2.02 -4.70
CA ALA A 81 16.38 -0.63 -4.65
C ALA A 81 15.58 0.27 -5.59
N LEU A 82 15.30 -0.21 -6.81
CA LEU A 82 14.49 0.53 -7.77
C LEU A 82 13.05 0.66 -7.30
N GLU A 83 12.49 -0.39 -6.69
CA GLU A 83 11.14 -0.36 -6.13
C GLU A 83 11.04 0.64 -4.98
N ARG A 84 12.00 0.63 -4.06
CA ARG A 84 12.05 1.60 -2.95
C ARG A 84 12.16 3.03 -3.45
N ALA A 85 13.04 3.26 -4.42
CA ALA A 85 13.24 4.60 -4.99
C ALA A 85 11.96 5.14 -5.62
N ALA A 86 11.23 4.29 -6.34
CA ALA A 86 9.96 4.68 -6.95
C ALA A 86 8.90 5.01 -5.89
N LEU A 87 8.82 4.22 -4.83
CA LEU A 87 7.89 4.46 -3.73
C LEU A 87 8.19 5.77 -3.02
N VAL A 88 9.44 6.01 -2.67
CA VAL A 88 9.86 7.26 -2.01
C VAL A 88 9.56 8.46 -2.91
N ARG A 89 9.84 8.36 -4.20
CA ARG A 89 9.55 9.43 -5.16
C ARG A 89 8.06 9.74 -5.22
N LEU A 90 7.21 8.72 -5.21
CA LEU A 90 5.76 8.93 -5.19
C LEU A 90 5.33 9.66 -3.92
N LEU A 91 5.83 9.25 -2.76
CA LEU A 91 5.51 9.90 -1.49
C LEU A 91 5.90 11.37 -1.49
N ASP A 92 7.09 11.69 -2.01
CA ASP A 92 7.57 13.06 -2.08
C ASP A 92 6.72 13.92 -3.02
N SER A 93 6.34 13.39 -4.18
CA SER A 93 5.64 14.15 -5.21
C SER A 93 4.15 14.29 -4.92
N ALA A 94 3.49 13.24 -4.43
CA ALA A 94 2.05 13.24 -4.17
C ALA A 94 1.71 13.89 -2.82
N GLY A 95 2.53 13.65 -1.81
CA GLY A 95 2.25 14.06 -0.45
C GLY A 95 1.00 13.39 0.12
N GLU A 96 0.63 13.77 1.32
CA GLU A 96 -0.51 13.17 2.01
C GLU A 96 -1.83 13.41 1.26
N LEU A 97 -2.03 14.60 0.74
CA LEU A 97 -3.25 14.96 0.01
C LEU A 97 -3.37 14.21 -1.31
N GLY A 98 -2.25 13.95 -1.98
CA GLY A 98 -2.25 13.20 -3.24
C GLY A 98 -2.43 11.70 -3.07
N LEU A 99 -2.12 11.16 -1.90
CA LEU A 99 -2.25 9.73 -1.60
C LEU A 99 -3.61 9.38 -1.01
N LYS A 100 -4.15 10.23 -0.15
CA LYS A 100 -5.39 9.96 0.56
C LYS A 100 -6.55 9.84 -0.44
N ASP A 101 -7.32 8.75 -0.31
CA ASP A 101 -8.50 8.46 -1.11
C ASP A 101 -8.24 8.30 -2.62
N ASN A 102 -6.99 8.30 -3.04
CA ASN A 102 -6.57 8.17 -4.43
C ASN A 102 -5.90 6.83 -4.70
N ILE A 103 -5.79 6.50 -5.99
CA ILE A 103 -5.05 5.33 -6.46
C ILE A 103 -3.83 5.86 -7.21
N ASN A 104 -2.64 5.45 -6.77
CA ASN A 104 -1.38 5.86 -7.37
C ASN A 104 -0.55 4.65 -7.77
N LEU A 105 0.27 4.82 -8.81
CA LEU A 105 1.23 3.81 -9.25
C LEU A 105 2.63 4.25 -8.82
N ALA A 106 3.36 3.32 -8.22
CA ALA A 106 4.74 3.60 -7.80
C ALA A 106 5.76 2.77 -8.57
#